data_d914b33c2779eb9a5db0e0059445dd73
#
_entry.id   d914b33c2779eb9a5db0e0059445dd73
#
_cell.length_a   1.000
_cell.length_b   1.000
_cell.length_c   1.000
_cell.angle_alpha   90.00
_cell.angle_beta   90.00
_cell.angle_gamma   90.00
#
_symmetry.space_group_name_H-M   'P 1'
#
loop_
_entity.id
_entity.type
_entity.pdbx_description
1 polymer ?
#
loop_
_entity_poly.entity_id
_entity_poly.type
_entity_poly.pdbx_seq_one_letter_code
_entity_poly.pdbx_strand_id
1 'polypeptide(L)'
;MGMNTSIYRMKNGTLLGVLLCLVALWPSRVCAENSATNPAQMLQKLDESLTQKAQYEQQKLQRIAQLKAQLPRTFDRKRYALLRQLYKEYASYQYDSAYTYAQQMNQMALQLCSQDFHIEAQCAQVFCLLSAGLFHEGVATLQPIDIAHATAPYRKLYFITAARLYYDLADYTHAAPYVGEYIAKGSVFTDSLLHYLPRNSDEWLYASGLQAMKWRHFTASNHYFKQLLSRNHVDAHTRAIITSCMGWTKLFQHEKAAAICLLAQAAIYDNVSATRETTALCTLARLLYEQGDIQRSTEYVRQSLQNANFYGAR
;
A
#
# COMPACT_ATOMS: atom_id res chain seq x y z
N MET A 1 -13.28 51.98 43.05
CA MET A 1 -14.73 51.95 43.28
C MET A 1 -15.22 50.62 42.84
N GLY A 2 -15.45 49.73 43.64
CA GLY A 2 -16.33 49.35 44.73
C GLY A 2 -16.91 48.03 44.31
N MET A 3 -16.41 46.89 44.81
CA MET A 3 -16.96 46.06 45.89
C MET A 3 -18.48 45.83 45.79
N ASN A 4 -18.92 44.59 45.64
CA ASN A 4 -19.65 43.92 46.70
C ASN A 4 -19.82 42.40 46.47
N THR A 5 -19.42 41.72 47.50
CA THR A 5 -19.65 40.35 47.93
C THR A 5 -21.12 40.09 48.26
N SER A 6 -21.63 38.90 48.06
CA SER A 6 -22.61 38.29 48.96
C SER A 6 -22.55 36.77 48.96
N ILE A 7 -22.22 36.30 50.13
CA ILE A 7 -22.25 34.96 50.69
C ILE A 7 -23.71 34.59 51.01
N TYR A 8 -24.14 33.34 50.69
CA TYR A 8 -25.14 32.69 51.55
C TYR A 8 -24.80 31.22 51.83
N ARG A 9 -25.02 30.90 53.05
CA ARG A 9 -24.51 29.87 53.95
C ARG A 9 -25.53 28.75 54.16
N MET A 10 -25.06 27.53 54.16
CA MET A 10 -25.40 26.31 54.92
C MET A 10 -26.85 26.00 55.33
N LYS A 11 -27.25 24.72 55.20
CA LYS A 11 -27.53 23.84 56.40
C LYS A 11 -27.72 22.34 55.95
N ASN A 12 -26.91 21.50 56.56
CA ASN A 12 -27.15 20.25 57.32
C ASN A 12 -28.15 19.22 56.76
N GLY A 13 -27.70 17.97 56.53
CA GLY A 13 -27.60 16.98 57.55
C GLY A 13 -27.58 15.51 57.06
N THR A 14 -26.79 14.75 57.77
CA THR A 14 -26.84 13.32 58.15
C THR A 14 -26.46 12.26 57.09
N LEU A 15 -25.30 11.68 57.27
CA LEU A 15 -24.92 10.37 57.87
C LEU A 15 -25.11 9.10 57.03
N LEU A 16 -23.99 8.39 56.93
CA LEU A 16 -23.73 6.95 56.79
C LEU A 16 -23.87 6.29 55.41
N GLY A 17 -22.76 5.74 55.02
CA GLY A 17 -22.63 4.73 53.98
C GLY A 17 -21.19 4.59 53.47
N VAL A 18 -20.29 4.11 54.36
CA VAL A 18 -18.93 3.69 53.91
C VAL A 18 -19.10 2.45 53.03
N LEU A 19 -18.95 2.60 51.74
CA LEU A 19 -18.73 1.48 50.85
C LEU A 19 -17.36 1.67 50.15
N LEU A 20 -16.39 0.94 50.66
CA LEU A 20 -15.07 0.77 50.07
C LEU A 20 -15.22 0.09 48.69
N CYS A 21 -15.29 0.87 47.63
CA CYS A 21 -14.98 0.37 46.31
C CYS A 21 -13.47 0.48 46.07
N LEU A 22 -12.77 -0.63 46.29
CA LEU A 22 -11.43 -0.86 45.78
C LEU A 22 -11.49 -0.77 44.26
N VAL A 23 -11.26 0.43 43.71
CA VAL A 23 -10.92 0.60 42.32
C VAL A 23 -9.51 0.07 42.17
N ALA A 24 -9.42 -1.19 41.75
CA ALA A 24 -8.18 -1.78 41.31
C ALA A 24 -7.63 -0.87 40.19
N LEU A 25 -6.59 -0.12 40.54
CA LEU A 25 -5.69 0.53 39.57
C LEU A 25 -5.03 -0.58 38.76
N TRP A 26 -5.67 -0.98 37.66
CA TRP A 26 -4.99 -1.72 36.63
C TRP A 26 -4.01 -0.73 35.99
N PRO A 27 -2.71 -0.92 36.14
CA PRO A 27 -1.78 -0.16 35.35
C PRO A 27 -2.02 -0.60 33.90
N SER A 28 -2.57 0.31 33.10
CA SER A 28 -2.51 0.21 31.66
C SER A 28 -1.04 0.15 31.29
N ARG A 29 -0.48 -1.06 31.27
CA ARG A 29 0.79 -1.30 30.62
C ARG A 29 0.54 -0.98 29.14
N VAL A 30 0.83 0.26 28.77
CA VAL A 30 1.30 0.58 27.43
C VAL A 30 2.58 -0.25 27.29
N CYS A 31 2.44 -1.50 26.84
CA CYS A 31 3.55 -2.29 26.34
C CYS A 31 4.07 -1.51 25.13
N ALA A 32 5.13 -0.73 25.34
CA ALA A 32 6.07 -0.42 24.28
C ALA A 32 6.60 -1.80 23.82
N GLU A 33 6.00 -2.33 22.76
CA GLU A 33 6.48 -3.54 22.08
C GLU A 33 7.84 -3.24 21.42
N ASN A 34 8.87 -3.26 22.24
CA ASN A 34 10.23 -3.58 21.84
C ASN A 34 10.47 -5.09 22.04
N SER A 35 9.50 -5.92 21.74
CA SER A 35 9.76 -7.34 21.55
C SER A 35 10.26 -7.51 20.11
N ALA A 36 11.55 -7.80 19.98
CA ALA A 36 12.11 -8.27 18.70
C ALA A 36 11.21 -9.44 18.24
N THR A 37 10.38 -9.20 17.24
CA THR A 37 9.39 -10.18 16.77
C THR A 37 10.17 -11.40 16.31
N ASN A 38 9.96 -12.57 16.93
CA ASN A 38 10.67 -13.80 16.61
C ASN A 38 10.26 -14.24 15.19
N PRO A 39 11.20 -14.47 14.27
CA PRO A 39 10.91 -14.93 12.91
C PRO A 39 10.01 -16.17 12.88
N ALA A 40 10.22 -17.14 13.76
CA ALA A 40 9.42 -18.36 13.83
C ALA A 40 7.93 -18.07 14.15
N GLN A 41 7.65 -17.16 15.08
CA GLN A 41 6.28 -16.75 15.40
C GLN A 41 5.62 -15.99 14.25
N MET A 42 6.38 -15.15 13.53
CA MET A 42 5.85 -14.40 12.40
C MET A 42 5.56 -15.32 11.22
N LEU A 43 6.40 -16.30 10.96
CA LEU A 43 6.17 -17.33 9.94
C LEU A 43 4.93 -18.19 10.28
N GLN A 44 4.74 -18.56 11.55
CA GLN A 44 3.52 -19.26 11.98
C GLN A 44 2.26 -18.42 11.70
N LYS A 45 2.26 -17.13 12.03
CA LYS A 45 1.14 -16.23 11.70
C LYS A 45 0.88 -16.14 10.19
N LEU A 46 1.94 -16.18 9.38
CA LEU A 46 1.79 -16.23 7.94
C LEU A 46 1.16 -17.54 7.49
N ASP A 47 1.62 -18.69 8.00
CA ASP A 47 1.04 -19.99 7.69
C ASP A 47 -0.46 -20.01 8.03
N GLU A 48 -0.86 -19.48 9.20
CA GLU A 48 -2.27 -19.33 9.60
C GLU A 48 -3.04 -18.41 8.64
N SER A 49 -2.46 -17.28 8.24
CA SER A 49 -3.08 -16.34 7.28
C SER A 49 -3.31 -16.97 5.91
N LEU A 50 -2.38 -17.84 5.44
CA LEU A 50 -2.52 -18.55 4.18
C LEU A 50 -3.72 -19.51 4.19
N THR A 51 -4.06 -20.10 5.33
CA THR A 51 -5.28 -20.96 5.45
C THR A 51 -6.57 -20.15 5.32
N GLN A 52 -6.55 -18.85 5.64
CA GLN A 52 -7.71 -17.95 5.57
C GLN A 52 -7.85 -17.23 4.22
N LYS A 53 -6.92 -17.42 3.30
CA LYS A 53 -6.84 -16.71 2.01
C LYS A 53 -8.17 -16.75 1.23
N ALA A 54 -8.81 -17.93 1.17
CA ALA A 54 -10.09 -18.10 0.47
C ALA A 54 -11.21 -17.21 1.02
N GLN A 55 -11.24 -16.98 2.33
CA GLN A 55 -12.21 -16.10 2.98
C GLN A 55 -12.01 -14.63 2.55
N TYR A 56 -10.77 -14.14 2.55
CA TYR A 56 -10.47 -12.78 2.10
C TYR A 56 -10.82 -12.57 0.62
N GLU A 57 -10.51 -13.56 -0.21
CA GLU A 57 -10.87 -13.54 -1.63
C GLU A 57 -12.39 -13.52 -1.84
N GLN A 58 -13.14 -14.30 -1.09
CA GLN A 58 -14.60 -14.30 -1.17
C GLN A 58 -15.18 -12.92 -0.83
N GLN A 59 -14.67 -12.24 0.19
CA GLN A 59 -15.09 -10.88 0.52
C GLN A 59 -14.79 -9.89 -0.62
N LYS A 60 -13.61 -9.98 -1.25
CA LYS A 60 -13.29 -9.17 -2.43
C LYS A 60 -14.25 -9.44 -3.59
N LEU A 61 -14.50 -10.70 -3.90
CA LEU A 61 -15.41 -11.09 -4.99
C LEU A 61 -16.84 -10.60 -4.74
N GLN A 62 -17.31 -10.60 -3.49
CA GLN A 62 -18.62 -10.04 -3.13
C GLN A 62 -18.68 -8.52 -3.39
N ARG A 63 -17.63 -7.74 -3.01
CA ARG A 63 -17.56 -6.32 -3.32
C ARG A 63 -17.56 -6.07 -4.83
N ILE A 64 -16.79 -6.83 -5.58
CA ILE A 64 -16.75 -6.74 -7.05
C ILE A 64 -18.13 -7.03 -7.65
N ALA A 65 -18.82 -8.08 -7.19
CA ALA A 65 -20.16 -8.42 -7.67
C ALA A 65 -21.18 -7.29 -7.40
N GLN A 66 -21.13 -6.69 -6.21
CA GLN A 66 -21.98 -5.54 -5.86
C GLN A 66 -21.71 -4.32 -6.76
N LEU A 67 -20.45 -4.01 -7.07
CA LEU A 67 -20.07 -2.93 -7.97
C LEU A 67 -20.56 -3.22 -9.41
N LYS A 68 -20.36 -4.44 -9.90
CA LYS A 68 -20.83 -4.86 -11.24
C LYS A 68 -22.35 -4.76 -11.39
N ALA A 69 -23.12 -5.13 -10.37
CA ALA A 69 -24.57 -5.06 -10.39
C ALA A 69 -25.10 -3.61 -10.53
N GLN A 70 -24.31 -2.61 -10.20
CA GLN A 70 -24.69 -1.19 -10.33
C GLN A 70 -24.42 -0.63 -11.74
N LEU A 71 -23.49 -1.20 -12.52
CA LEU A 71 -23.05 -0.69 -13.83
C LEU A 71 -24.19 -0.44 -14.83
N PRO A 72 -25.17 -1.36 -14.99
CA PRO A 72 -26.25 -1.16 -15.98
C PRO A 72 -27.16 0.03 -15.70
N ARG A 73 -27.15 0.52 -14.44
CA ARG A 73 -28.04 1.59 -13.95
C ARG A 73 -27.33 2.93 -13.76
N THR A 74 -26.07 3.03 -14.21
CA THR A 74 -25.25 4.23 -14.02
C THR A 74 -24.79 4.81 -15.35
N PHE A 75 -24.73 6.15 -15.42
CA PHE A 75 -24.38 6.91 -16.61
C PHE A 75 -23.40 8.02 -16.26
N ASP A 76 -22.74 8.59 -17.25
CA ASP A 76 -21.88 9.76 -17.16
C ASP A 76 -20.78 9.62 -16.07
N ARG A 77 -20.57 10.67 -15.31
CA ARG A 77 -19.54 10.72 -14.24
C ARG A 77 -19.75 9.66 -13.17
N LYS A 78 -20.99 9.26 -12.88
CA LYS A 78 -21.28 8.19 -11.91
C LYS A 78 -20.79 6.83 -12.45
N ARG A 79 -20.97 6.56 -13.74
CA ARG A 79 -20.46 5.36 -14.39
C ARG A 79 -18.93 5.36 -14.37
N TYR A 80 -18.29 6.49 -14.69
CA TYR A 80 -16.83 6.61 -14.59
C TYR A 80 -16.32 6.28 -13.18
N ALA A 81 -16.94 6.86 -12.15
CA ALA A 81 -16.57 6.60 -10.76
C ALA A 81 -16.69 5.10 -10.38
N LEU A 82 -17.70 4.41 -10.92
CA LEU A 82 -17.91 2.98 -10.69
C LEU A 82 -16.88 2.11 -11.42
N LEU A 83 -16.55 2.46 -12.68
CA LEU A 83 -15.47 1.82 -13.43
C LEU A 83 -14.13 1.96 -12.72
N ARG A 84 -13.84 3.15 -12.17
CA ARG A 84 -12.65 3.41 -11.35
C ARG A 84 -12.61 2.52 -10.09
N GLN A 85 -13.75 2.32 -9.41
CA GLN A 85 -13.80 1.43 -8.25
C GLN A 85 -13.54 -0.02 -8.66
N LEU A 86 -14.12 -0.50 -9.76
CA LEU A 86 -13.86 -1.83 -10.30
C LEU A 86 -12.40 -1.99 -10.71
N TYR A 87 -11.82 -1.00 -11.38
CA TYR A 87 -10.39 -1.00 -11.67
C TYR A 87 -9.55 -1.17 -10.39
N LYS A 88 -9.83 -0.40 -9.33
CA LYS A 88 -9.10 -0.48 -8.06
C LYS A 88 -9.20 -1.86 -7.40
N GLU A 89 -10.37 -2.51 -7.45
CA GLU A 89 -10.50 -3.88 -6.92
C GLU A 89 -9.68 -4.91 -7.70
N TYR A 90 -9.51 -4.71 -9.03
CA TYR A 90 -8.77 -5.63 -9.88
C TYR A 90 -7.28 -5.31 -10.03
N ALA A 91 -6.84 -4.07 -9.77
CA ALA A 91 -5.49 -3.57 -10.10
C ALA A 91 -4.36 -4.47 -9.56
N SER A 92 -4.46 -4.96 -8.33
CA SER A 92 -3.51 -5.91 -7.72
C SER A 92 -4.10 -7.31 -7.55
N TYR A 93 -5.14 -7.66 -8.31
CA TYR A 93 -5.84 -8.93 -8.20
C TYR A 93 -5.87 -9.73 -9.50
N GLN A 94 -6.23 -9.11 -10.64
CA GLN A 94 -6.29 -9.77 -11.94
C GLN A 94 -6.06 -8.77 -13.09
N TYR A 95 -4.98 -9.01 -13.86
CA TYR A 95 -4.53 -8.11 -14.92
C TYR A 95 -5.59 -7.84 -15.99
N ASP A 96 -6.15 -8.89 -16.62
CA ASP A 96 -7.07 -8.73 -17.76
C ASP A 96 -8.30 -7.90 -17.39
N SER A 97 -8.85 -8.14 -16.19
CA SER A 97 -9.98 -7.36 -15.69
C SER A 97 -9.58 -5.93 -15.37
N ALA A 98 -8.43 -5.72 -14.70
CA ALA A 98 -7.92 -4.39 -14.39
C ALA A 98 -7.71 -3.56 -15.66
N TYR A 99 -7.04 -4.13 -16.66
CA TYR A 99 -6.77 -3.46 -17.92
C TYR A 99 -8.06 -3.17 -18.70
N THR A 100 -9.00 -4.12 -18.73
CA THR A 100 -10.33 -3.91 -19.33
C THR A 100 -11.07 -2.74 -18.71
N TYR A 101 -11.09 -2.61 -17.38
CA TYR A 101 -11.73 -1.47 -16.72
C TYR A 101 -10.96 -0.17 -16.94
N ALA A 102 -9.64 -0.18 -16.99
CA ALA A 102 -8.84 0.99 -17.35
C ALA A 102 -9.13 1.47 -18.78
N GLN A 103 -9.32 0.54 -19.74
CA GLN A 103 -9.75 0.87 -21.11
C GLN A 103 -11.17 1.47 -21.15
N GLN A 104 -12.11 0.89 -20.39
CA GLN A 104 -13.47 1.45 -20.30
C GLN A 104 -13.47 2.84 -19.65
N MET A 105 -12.64 3.07 -18.63
CA MET A 105 -12.42 4.41 -18.06
C MET A 105 -11.92 5.38 -19.14
N ASN A 106 -10.96 4.96 -19.96
CA ASN A 106 -10.42 5.79 -21.03
C ASN A 106 -11.47 6.17 -22.06
N GLN A 107 -12.26 5.21 -22.54
CA GLN A 107 -13.38 5.46 -23.46
C GLN A 107 -14.42 6.43 -22.87
N MET A 108 -14.77 6.23 -21.58
CA MET A 108 -15.71 7.10 -20.89
C MET A 108 -15.17 8.51 -20.69
N ALA A 109 -13.88 8.66 -20.40
CA ALA A 109 -13.21 9.95 -20.27
C ALA A 109 -13.26 10.77 -21.56
N LEU A 110 -13.08 10.12 -22.72
CA LEU A 110 -13.21 10.72 -24.04
C LEU A 110 -14.67 11.17 -24.32
N GLN A 111 -15.65 10.33 -23.99
CA GLN A 111 -17.08 10.68 -24.13
C GLN A 111 -17.47 11.87 -23.24
N LEU A 112 -16.88 11.97 -22.05
CA LEU A 112 -17.11 13.08 -21.12
C LEU A 112 -16.29 14.33 -21.45
N CYS A 113 -15.44 14.29 -22.47
CA CYS A 113 -14.50 15.36 -22.84
C CYS A 113 -13.68 15.85 -21.63
N SER A 114 -13.27 14.95 -20.75
CA SER A 114 -12.56 15.27 -19.51
C SER A 114 -11.10 14.87 -19.61
N GLN A 115 -10.20 15.86 -19.75
CA GLN A 115 -8.77 15.64 -19.76
C GLN A 115 -8.28 14.99 -18.45
N ASP A 116 -8.77 15.44 -17.32
CA ASP A 116 -8.42 14.88 -16.01
C ASP A 116 -8.73 13.37 -15.92
N PHE A 117 -9.94 12.98 -16.34
CA PHE A 117 -10.32 11.56 -16.35
C PHE A 117 -9.53 10.75 -17.39
N HIS A 118 -9.17 11.37 -18.51
CA HIS A 118 -8.33 10.74 -19.51
C HIS A 118 -6.94 10.44 -18.97
N ILE A 119 -6.32 11.40 -18.27
CA ILE A 119 -5.03 11.20 -17.56
C ILE A 119 -5.15 10.07 -16.54
N GLU A 120 -6.22 10.06 -15.72
CA GLU A 120 -6.42 8.98 -14.73
C GLU A 120 -6.49 7.61 -15.40
N ALA A 121 -7.26 7.49 -16.48
CA ALA A 121 -7.41 6.23 -17.20
C ALA A 121 -6.10 5.76 -17.84
N GLN A 122 -5.32 6.67 -18.44
CA GLN A 122 -4.01 6.35 -19.00
C GLN A 122 -3.02 5.93 -17.91
N CYS A 123 -2.97 6.62 -16.77
CA CYS A 123 -2.17 6.21 -15.61
C CYS A 123 -2.58 4.82 -15.11
N ALA A 124 -3.88 4.50 -15.10
CA ALA A 124 -4.37 3.17 -14.75
C ALA A 124 -3.91 2.09 -15.73
N GLN A 125 -3.88 2.38 -17.04
CA GLN A 125 -3.34 1.48 -18.05
C GLN A 125 -1.83 1.26 -17.85
N VAL A 126 -1.06 2.34 -17.62
CA VAL A 126 0.38 2.24 -17.32
C VAL A 126 0.61 1.35 -16.11
N PHE A 127 -0.15 1.54 -15.02
CA PHE A 127 -0.05 0.70 -13.83
C PHE A 127 -0.25 -0.78 -14.15
N CYS A 128 -1.28 -1.14 -14.93
CA CYS A 128 -1.50 -2.52 -15.34
C CYS A 128 -0.33 -3.08 -16.17
N LEU A 129 0.14 -2.30 -17.15
CA LEU A 129 1.25 -2.71 -18.01
C LEU A 129 2.52 -3.00 -17.22
N LEU A 130 2.88 -2.12 -16.27
CA LEU A 130 4.03 -2.33 -15.38
C LEU A 130 3.87 -3.58 -14.52
N SER A 131 2.69 -3.77 -13.93
CA SER A 131 2.42 -4.92 -13.07
C SER A 131 2.44 -6.25 -13.83
N ALA A 132 2.26 -6.22 -15.17
CA ALA A 132 2.40 -7.38 -16.05
C ALA A 132 3.80 -7.54 -16.63
N GLY A 133 4.74 -6.62 -16.36
CA GLY A 133 6.10 -6.65 -16.92
C GLY A 133 6.21 -6.05 -18.33
N LEU A 134 5.15 -5.42 -18.86
CA LEU A 134 5.10 -4.79 -20.17
C LEU A 134 5.64 -3.35 -20.11
N PHE A 135 6.94 -3.22 -19.80
CA PHE A 135 7.57 -1.93 -19.54
C PHE A 135 7.64 -1.03 -20.77
N HIS A 136 7.89 -1.61 -21.95
CA HIS A 136 7.95 -0.85 -23.20
C HIS A 136 6.60 -0.19 -23.49
N GLU A 137 5.52 -0.92 -23.40
CA GLU A 137 4.15 -0.46 -23.57
C GLU A 137 3.76 0.56 -22.50
N GLY A 138 4.24 0.35 -21.27
CA GLY A 138 4.08 1.30 -20.17
C GLY A 138 4.72 2.65 -20.47
N VAL A 139 5.96 2.67 -20.97
CA VAL A 139 6.64 3.89 -21.39
C VAL A 139 5.90 4.56 -22.55
N ALA A 140 5.55 3.79 -23.61
CA ALA A 140 4.84 4.29 -24.77
C ALA A 140 3.46 4.90 -24.40
N THR A 141 2.79 4.36 -23.40
CA THR A 141 1.50 4.89 -22.91
C THR A 141 1.69 6.14 -22.05
N LEU A 142 2.76 6.22 -21.24
CA LEU A 142 3.01 7.36 -20.35
C LEU A 142 3.49 8.61 -21.07
N GLN A 143 4.39 8.45 -22.04
CA GLN A 143 5.07 9.57 -22.73
C GLN A 143 4.13 10.61 -23.37
N PRO A 144 3.03 10.24 -24.05
CA PRO A 144 2.15 11.20 -24.70
C PRO A 144 1.17 11.90 -23.74
N ILE A 145 1.18 11.60 -22.43
CA ILE A 145 0.23 12.19 -21.48
C ILE A 145 0.58 13.68 -21.26
N ASP A 146 -0.27 14.56 -21.75
CA ASP A 146 -0.16 15.99 -21.48
C ASP A 146 -0.85 16.39 -20.17
N ILE A 147 -0.07 16.93 -19.23
CA ILE A 147 -0.52 17.38 -17.91
C ILE A 147 -0.56 18.91 -17.78
N ALA A 148 -0.33 19.68 -18.85
CA ALA A 148 -0.22 21.13 -18.79
C ALA A 148 -1.47 21.80 -18.18
N HIS A 149 -2.65 21.32 -18.57
CA HIS A 149 -3.94 21.82 -18.10
C HIS A 149 -4.62 20.91 -17.06
N ALA A 150 -3.94 19.85 -16.59
CA ALA A 150 -4.49 18.96 -15.58
C ALA A 150 -4.68 19.67 -14.23
N THR A 151 -5.73 19.31 -13.51
CA THR A 151 -5.87 19.75 -12.12
C THR A 151 -4.86 19.06 -11.18
N ALA A 152 -4.61 19.66 -10.03
CA ALA A 152 -3.56 19.19 -9.11
C ALA A 152 -3.67 17.70 -8.73
N PRO A 153 -4.87 17.10 -8.48
CA PRO A 153 -4.96 15.67 -8.17
C PRO A 153 -4.44 14.77 -9.29
N TYR A 154 -4.70 15.13 -10.56
CA TYR A 154 -4.31 14.31 -11.71
C TYR A 154 -2.86 14.53 -12.12
N ARG A 155 -2.29 15.74 -11.89
CA ARG A 155 -0.84 15.95 -11.98
C ARG A 155 -0.08 15.08 -10.97
N LYS A 156 -0.57 15.03 -9.71
CA LYS A 156 0.02 14.13 -8.70
C LYS A 156 -0.02 12.66 -9.13
N LEU A 157 -1.16 12.22 -9.65
CA LEU A 157 -1.32 10.86 -10.14
C LEU A 157 -0.35 10.54 -11.28
N TYR A 158 -0.17 11.45 -12.23
CA TYR A 158 0.83 11.30 -13.28
C TYR A 158 2.24 11.16 -12.71
N PHE A 159 2.65 12.04 -11.79
CA PHE A 159 3.99 11.99 -11.20
C PHE A 159 4.23 10.71 -10.40
N ILE A 160 3.24 10.23 -9.63
CA ILE A 160 3.32 8.93 -8.93
C ILE A 160 3.52 7.79 -9.94
N THR A 161 2.73 7.78 -11.01
CA THR A 161 2.79 6.73 -12.04
C THR A 161 4.12 6.76 -12.77
N ALA A 162 4.60 7.93 -13.14
CA ALA A 162 5.90 8.10 -13.82
C ALA A 162 7.07 7.71 -12.91
N ALA A 163 7.05 8.13 -11.65
CA ALA A 163 8.09 7.74 -10.68
C ALA A 163 8.14 6.22 -10.52
N ARG A 164 6.97 5.58 -10.34
CA ARG A 164 6.87 4.12 -10.23
C ARG A 164 7.44 3.43 -11.48
N LEU A 165 7.02 3.85 -12.68
CA LEU A 165 7.52 3.28 -13.93
C LEU A 165 9.04 3.22 -13.96
N TYR A 166 9.72 4.33 -13.66
CA TYR A 166 11.18 4.37 -13.72
C TYR A 166 11.84 3.61 -12.56
N TYR A 167 11.24 3.58 -11.38
CA TYR A 167 11.74 2.76 -10.27
C TYR A 167 11.58 1.26 -10.54
N ASP A 168 10.46 0.83 -11.13
CA ASP A 168 10.24 -0.57 -11.51
C ASP A 168 11.21 -0.99 -12.66
N LEU A 169 11.46 -0.08 -13.62
CA LEU A 169 12.50 -0.29 -14.66
C LEU A 169 13.90 -0.46 -14.06
N ALA A 170 14.24 0.34 -13.02
CA ALA A 170 15.52 0.19 -12.33
C ALA A 170 15.63 -1.15 -11.61
N ASP A 171 14.54 -1.61 -10.98
CA ASP A 171 14.49 -2.91 -10.29
C ASP A 171 14.57 -4.08 -11.28
N TYR A 172 13.98 -3.94 -12.45
CA TYR A 172 13.99 -4.98 -13.49
C TYR A 172 15.33 -5.09 -14.21
N THR A 173 15.95 -3.95 -14.53
CA THR A 173 17.12 -3.91 -15.45
C THR A 173 18.38 -4.48 -14.82
N HIS A 174 18.64 -4.23 -13.54
CA HIS A 174 19.83 -4.65 -12.79
C HIS A 174 21.21 -4.35 -13.42
N ALA A 175 21.25 -3.65 -14.55
CA ALA A 175 22.45 -3.40 -15.34
C ALA A 175 22.88 -1.93 -15.30
N ALA A 176 24.18 -1.69 -15.05
CA ALA A 176 24.78 -0.37 -15.24
C ALA A 176 24.92 -0.04 -16.74
N PRO A 177 24.78 1.24 -17.16
CA PRO A 177 24.46 2.43 -16.33
C PRO A 177 22.96 2.62 -16.07
N TYR A 178 22.10 1.83 -16.71
CA TYR A 178 20.64 2.05 -16.79
C TYR A 178 19.94 2.12 -15.44
N VAL A 179 20.37 1.30 -14.46
CA VAL A 179 19.80 1.34 -13.09
C VAL A 179 19.89 2.75 -12.50
N GLY A 180 21.08 3.38 -12.57
CA GLY A 180 21.29 4.73 -12.06
C GLY A 180 20.47 5.78 -12.81
N GLU A 181 20.39 5.66 -14.14
CA GLU A 181 19.61 6.57 -14.99
C GLU A 181 18.10 6.49 -14.66
N TYR A 182 17.56 5.27 -14.47
CA TYR A 182 16.17 5.08 -14.13
C TYR A 182 15.84 5.55 -12.72
N ILE A 183 16.72 5.31 -11.73
CA ILE A 183 16.56 5.88 -10.39
C ILE A 183 16.54 7.41 -10.45
N ALA A 184 17.46 8.04 -11.21
CA ALA A 184 17.50 9.48 -11.36
C ALA A 184 16.21 10.02 -12.00
N LYS A 185 15.72 9.39 -13.09
CA LYS A 185 14.46 9.78 -13.73
C LYS A 185 13.26 9.64 -12.78
N GLY A 186 13.16 8.51 -12.07
CA GLY A 186 12.10 8.31 -11.06
C GLY A 186 12.16 9.36 -9.97
N SER A 187 13.35 9.77 -9.55
CA SER A 187 13.54 10.82 -8.53
C SER A 187 13.09 12.20 -9.00
N VAL A 188 13.33 12.57 -10.26
CA VAL A 188 12.81 13.83 -10.83
C VAL A 188 11.29 13.89 -10.75
N PHE A 189 10.60 12.79 -11.07
CA PHE A 189 9.14 12.73 -10.95
C PHE A 189 8.69 12.73 -9.49
N THR A 190 9.44 12.08 -8.59
CA THR A 190 9.15 12.12 -7.16
C THR A 190 9.33 13.52 -6.59
N ASP A 191 10.38 14.25 -6.97
CA ASP A 191 10.59 15.64 -6.54
C ASP A 191 9.46 16.55 -7.02
N SER A 192 9.00 16.37 -8.28
CA SER A 192 7.84 17.06 -8.82
C SER A 192 6.58 16.75 -8.00
N LEU A 193 6.36 15.48 -7.64
CA LEU A 193 5.23 15.06 -6.79
C LEU A 193 5.29 15.71 -5.41
N LEU A 194 6.45 15.67 -4.74
CA LEU A 194 6.64 16.20 -3.39
C LEU A 194 6.36 17.70 -3.30
N HIS A 195 6.55 18.44 -4.42
CA HIS A 195 6.18 19.86 -4.50
C HIS A 195 4.67 20.11 -4.35
N TYR A 196 3.83 19.16 -4.80
CA TYR A 196 2.37 19.26 -4.73
C TYR A 196 1.78 18.65 -3.44
N LEU A 197 2.56 17.96 -2.64
CA LEU A 197 2.07 17.25 -1.46
C LEU A 197 2.29 18.06 -0.17
N PRO A 198 1.28 18.14 0.72
CA PRO A 198 1.50 18.68 2.05
C PRO A 198 2.59 17.87 2.78
N ARG A 199 3.54 18.58 3.39
CA ARG A 199 4.63 17.94 4.13
C ARG A 199 4.05 17.04 5.22
N ASN A 200 4.61 15.86 5.40
CA ASN A 200 4.12 14.83 6.33
C ASN A 200 2.72 14.27 6.02
N SER A 201 2.13 14.51 4.84
CA SER A 201 0.95 13.73 4.41
C SER A 201 1.34 12.26 4.17
N ASP A 202 0.35 11.36 4.06
CA ASP A 202 0.61 9.94 3.81
C ASP A 202 1.36 9.74 2.50
N GLU A 203 0.91 10.42 1.45
CA GLU A 203 1.53 10.36 0.13
C GLU A 203 2.96 10.94 0.16
N TRP A 204 3.18 12.02 0.93
CA TRP A 204 4.51 12.62 1.08
C TRP A 204 5.46 11.66 1.79
N LEU A 205 5.04 11.04 2.89
CA LEU A 205 5.85 10.06 3.63
C LEU A 205 6.16 8.84 2.77
N TYR A 206 5.16 8.35 2.02
CA TYR A 206 5.33 7.21 1.12
C TYR A 206 6.34 7.51 0.00
N ALA A 207 6.16 8.63 -0.71
CA ALA A 207 7.03 9.03 -1.82
C ALA A 207 8.47 9.29 -1.35
N SER A 208 8.63 10.02 -0.22
CA SER A 208 9.95 10.28 0.38
C SER A 208 10.64 9.00 0.85
N GLY A 209 9.87 8.06 1.41
CA GLY A 209 10.38 6.75 1.84
C GLY A 209 10.88 5.90 0.68
N LEU A 210 10.12 5.85 -0.42
CA LEU A 210 10.54 5.13 -1.63
C LEU A 210 11.77 5.76 -2.27
N GLN A 211 11.80 7.07 -2.45
CA GLN A 211 12.95 7.77 -3.02
C GLN A 211 14.22 7.51 -2.19
N ALA A 212 14.13 7.66 -0.87
CA ALA A 212 15.25 7.39 0.02
C ALA A 212 15.73 5.92 -0.08
N MET A 213 14.79 4.95 -0.24
CA MET A 213 15.12 3.54 -0.44
C MET A 213 15.90 3.33 -1.75
N LYS A 214 15.46 3.93 -2.85
CA LYS A 214 16.14 3.80 -4.16
C LYS A 214 17.56 4.36 -4.15
N TRP A 215 17.79 5.44 -3.42
CA TRP A 215 19.13 6.01 -3.20
C TRP A 215 19.90 5.34 -2.05
N ARG A 216 19.40 4.22 -1.50
CA ARG A 216 20.02 3.46 -0.40
C ARG A 216 20.19 4.27 0.91
N HIS A 217 19.42 5.33 1.07
CA HIS A 217 19.35 6.08 2.33
C HIS A 217 18.40 5.35 3.31
N PHE A 218 18.75 4.13 3.71
CA PHE A 218 17.87 3.21 4.42
C PHE A 218 17.36 3.73 5.76
N THR A 219 18.18 4.48 6.50
CA THR A 219 17.76 5.10 7.77
C THR A 219 16.62 6.10 7.55
N ALA A 220 16.76 6.99 6.57
CA ALA A 220 15.73 7.96 6.22
C ALA A 220 14.47 7.28 5.69
N SER A 221 14.62 6.30 4.80
CA SER A 221 13.50 5.49 4.27
C SER A 221 12.69 4.84 5.39
N ASN A 222 13.37 4.12 6.30
CA ASN A 222 12.73 3.47 7.43
C ASN A 222 12.05 4.46 8.39
N HIS A 223 12.60 5.66 8.56
CA HIS A 223 11.98 6.72 9.36
C HIS A 223 10.62 7.15 8.76
N TYR A 224 10.57 7.47 7.47
CA TYR A 224 9.34 7.86 6.79
C TYR A 224 8.30 6.73 6.81
N PHE A 225 8.70 5.50 6.51
CA PHE A 225 7.81 4.35 6.51
C PHE A 225 7.25 4.03 7.91
N LYS A 226 8.06 4.11 8.96
CA LYS A 226 7.59 3.92 10.35
C LYS A 226 6.57 4.99 10.74
N GLN A 227 6.80 6.25 10.38
CA GLN A 227 5.82 7.32 10.62
C GLN A 227 4.49 7.04 9.90
N LEU A 228 4.54 6.56 8.65
CA LEU A 228 3.33 6.23 7.91
C LEU A 228 2.61 5.01 8.51
N LEU A 229 3.34 3.95 8.86
CA LEU A 229 2.76 2.73 9.47
C LEU A 229 2.16 2.98 10.86
N SER A 230 2.61 3.99 11.59
CA SER A 230 2.02 4.37 12.89
C SER A 230 0.61 4.94 12.77
N ARG A 231 0.14 5.28 11.56
CA ARG A 231 -1.19 5.84 11.32
C ARG A 231 -2.22 4.72 11.18
N ASN A 232 -3.28 4.78 11.98
CA ASN A 232 -4.29 3.71 12.05
C ASN A 232 -5.14 3.58 10.77
N HIS A 233 -5.27 4.63 9.97
CA HIS A 233 -6.10 4.66 8.77
C HIS A 233 -5.42 4.09 7.52
N VAL A 234 -4.12 3.75 7.59
CA VAL A 234 -3.41 3.13 6.46
C VAL A 234 -4.00 1.74 6.20
N ASP A 235 -4.46 1.50 4.97
CA ASP A 235 -5.07 0.24 4.58
C ASP A 235 -4.06 -0.92 4.49
N ALA A 236 -4.59 -2.16 4.45
CA ALA A 236 -3.76 -3.36 4.49
C ALA A 236 -2.83 -3.47 3.26
N HIS A 237 -3.28 -3.10 2.07
CA HIS A 237 -2.44 -3.17 0.87
C HIS A 237 -1.27 -2.18 0.93
N THR A 238 -1.52 -0.95 1.33
CA THR A 238 -0.46 0.05 1.55
C THR A 238 0.52 -0.42 2.63
N ARG A 239 0.02 -1.02 3.73
CA ARG A 239 0.87 -1.65 4.75
C ARG A 239 1.74 -2.76 4.17
N ALA A 240 1.19 -3.62 3.31
CA ALA A 240 1.95 -4.69 2.65
C ALA A 240 3.13 -4.13 1.85
N ILE A 241 2.88 -3.14 1.00
CA ILE A 241 3.91 -2.50 0.16
C ILE A 241 5.03 -1.90 1.03
N ILE A 242 4.66 -1.07 2.03
CA ILE A 242 5.63 -0.40 2.90
C ILE A 242 6.45 -1.41 3.69
N THR A 243 5.81 -2.41 4.27
CA THR A 243 6.48 -3.43 5.08
C THR A 243 7.39 -4.30 4.22
N SER A 244 7.01 -4.60 2.98
CA SER A 244 7.87 -5.27 1.99
C SER A 244 9.10 -4.43 1.66
N CYS A 245 8.93 -3.12 1.40
CA CYS A 245 10.06 -2.20 1.17
C CYS A 245 11.02 -2.18 2.38
N MET A 246 10.50 -2.12 3.61
CA MET A 246 11.33 -2.19 4.82
C MET A 246 12.05 -3.53 4.95
N GLY A 247 11.39 -4.64 4.58
CA GLY A 247 12.01 -5.97 4.51
C GLY A 247 13.21 -5.99 3.57
N TRP A 248 13.08 -5.41 2.38
CA TRP A 248 14.17 -5.25 1.44
C TRP A 248 15.31 -4.37 1.97
N THR A 249 15.00 -3.25 2.65
CA THR A 249 16.05 -2.42 3.27
C THR A 249 16.85 -3.23 4.30
N LYS A 250 16.20 -4.12 5.06
CA LYS A 250 16.87 -5.02 6.01
C LYS A 250 17.74 -6.07 5.34
N LEU A 251 17.33 -6.59 4.19
CA LEU A 251 18.18 -7.49 3.39
C LEU A 251 19.45 -6.79 2.89
N PHE A 252 19.34 -5.57 2.40
CA PHE A 252 20.51 -4.78 2.00
C PHE A 252 21.44 -4.43 3.16
N GLN A 253 20.91 -4.39 4.40
CA GLN A 253 21.68 -4.21 5.63
C GLN A 253 22.20 -5.52 6.23
N HIS A 254 21.99 -6.67 5.55
CA HIS A 254 22.34 -8.03 6.01
C HIS A 254 21.64 -8.47 7.31
N GLU A 255 20.54 -7.84 7.67
CA GLU A 255 19.71 -8.15 8.84
C GLU A 255 18.64 -9.21 8.50
N LYS A 256 19.06 -10.44 8.17
CA LYS A 256 18.16 -11.49 7.63
C LYS A 256 16.96 -11.79 8.55
N ALA A 257 17.15 -11.87 9.86
CA ALA A 257 16.05 -12.18 10.79
C ALA A 257 14.96 -11.09 10.80
N ALA A 258 15.36 -9.81 10.82
CA ALA A 258 14.44 -8.69 10.74
C ALA A 258 13.73 -8.64 9.37
N ALA A 259 14.45 -8.95 8.29
CA ALA A 259 13.87 -9.03 6.95
C ALA A 259 12.80 -10.12 6.85
N ILE A 260 13.03 -11.32 7.40
CA ILE A 260 12.03 -12.40 7.42
C ILE A 260 10.77 -11.96 8.15
N CYS A 261 10.90 -11.32 9.33
CA CYS A 261 9.72 -10.80 10.05
C CYS A 261 8.91 -9.80 9.23
N LEU A 262 9.58 -8.84 8.60
CA LEU A 262 8.91 -7.79 7.80
C LEU A 262 8.28 -8.36 6.53
N LEU A 263 8.95 -9.24 5.81
CA LEU A 263 8.42 -9.88 4.60
C LEU A 263 7.24 -10.80 4.92
N ALA A 264 7.31 -11.56 6.04
CA ALA A 264 6.17 -12.36 6.49
C ALA A 264 4.97 -11.49 6.86
N GLN A 265 5.21 -10.37 7.54
CA GLN A 265 4.17 -9.39 7.84
C GLN A 265 3.56 -8.78 6.56
N ALA A 266 4.37 -8.45 5.56
CA ALA A 266 3.91 -7.97 4.26
C ALA A 266 3.02 -9.00 3.58
N ALA A 267 3.43 -10.26 3.53
CA ALA A 267 2.63 -11.34 2.95
C ALA A 267 1.29 -11.57 3.69
N ILE A 268 1.25 -11.40 5.02
CA ILE A 268 -0.01 -11.41 5.79
C ILE A 268 -0.93 -10.27 5.33
N TYR A 269 -0.41 -9.06 5.19
CA TYR A 269 -1.20 -7.92 4.70
C TYR A 269 -1.69 -8.10 3.26
N ASP A 270 -0.88 -8.72 2.38
CA ASP A 270 -1.29 -9.09 1.02
C ASP A 270 -2.47 -10.06 1.04
N ASN A 271 -2.44 -11.09 1.90
CA ASN A 271 -3.55 -12.02 2.07
C ASN A 271 -4.82 -11.30 2.55
N VAL A 272 -4.72 -10.46 3.59
CA VAL A 272 -5.85 -9.71 4.17
C VAL A 272 -6.49 -8.77 3.15
N SER A 273 -5.68 -8.13 2.30
CA SER A 273 -6.17 -7.25 1.23
C SER A 273 -6.63 -8.02 -0.02
N ALA A 274 -6.46 -9.35 -0.03
CA ALA A 274 -6.71 -10.23 -1.17
C ALA A 274 -6.04 -9.72 -2.45
N THR A 275 -4.76 -9.36 -2.36
CA THR A 275 -3.90 -9.03 -3.50
C THR A 275 -3.14 -10.26 -3.99
N ARG A 276 -2.68 -10.22 -5.22
CA ARG A 276 -1.90 -11.30 -5.85
C ARG A 276 -0.42 -10.94 -5.95
N GLU A 277 0.06 -10.15 -4.99
CA GLU A 277 1.47 -9.81 -4.92
C GLU A 277 2.34 -11.05 -4.65
N THR A 278 3.52 -11.09 -5.26
CA THR A 278 4.41 -12.26 -5.20
C THR A 278 5.72 -11.97 -4.50
N THR A 279 6.12 -10.70 -4.44
CA THR A 279 7.46 -10.26 -4.03
C THR A 279 7.84 -10.72 -2.63
N ALA A 280 6.94 -10.55 -1.64
CA ALA A 280 7.20 -10.92 -0.26
C ALA A 280 7.36 -12.44 -0.10
N LEU A 281 6.41 -13.24 -0.65
CA LEU A 281 6.45 -14.71 -0.57
C LEU A 281 7.65 -15.31 -1.31
N CYS A 282 7.95 -14.81 -2.53
CA CYS A 282 9.08 -15.28 -3.31
C CYS A 282 10.43 -15.01 -2.61
N THR A 283 10.57 -13.81 -2.03
CA THR A 283 11.77 -13.45 -1.28
C THR A 283 11.92 -14.28 0.01
N LEU A 284 10.81 -14.48 0.75
CA LEU A 284 10.79 -15.36 1.93
C LEU A 284 11.18 -16.79 1.57
N ALA A 285 10.62 -17.34 0.49
CA ALA A 285 10.93 -18.70 0.04
C ALA A 285 12.42 -18.89 -0.19
N ARG A 286 13.07 -17.93 -0.86
CA ARG A 286 14.52 -17.94 -1.07
C ARG A 286 15.31 -17.91 0.26
N LEU A 287 14.93 -17.00 1.18
CA LEU A 287 15.61 -16.86 2.47
C LEU A 287 15.47 -18.12 3.33
N LEU A 288 14.29 -18.75 3.33
CA LEU A 288 14.02 -19.97 4.07
C LEU A 288 14.75 -21.18 3.47
N TYR A 289 14.85 -21.25 2.12
CA TYR A 289 15.68 -22.23 1.45
C TYR A 289 17.15 -22.14 1.90
N GLU A 290 17.71 -20.94 1.93
CA GLU A 290 19.08 -20.67 2.41
C GLU A 290 19.28 -21.08 3.87
N GLN A 291 18.20 -21.10 4.69
CA GLN A 291 18.23 -21.52 6.09
C GLN A 291 17.93 -23.03 6.30
N GLY A 292 17.60 -23.75 5.22
CA GLY A 292 17.26 -25.17 5.28
C GLY A 292 15.79 -25.47 5.63
N ASP A 293 14.92 -24.47 5.75
CA ASP A 293 13.46 -24.68 5.90
C ASP A 293 12.83 -24.94 4.50
N ILE A 294 13.09 -26.15 3.99
CA ILE A 294 12.66 -26.56 2.66
C ILE A 294 11.14 -26.65 2.56
N GLN A 295 10.47 -27.04 3.63
CA GLN A 295 9.02 -27.20 3.64
C GLN A 295 8.30 -25.88 3.40
N ARG A 296 8.59 -24.84 4.19
CA ARG A 296 7.99 -23.51 4.01
C ARG A 296 8.45 -22.86 2.71
N SER A 297 9.72 -23.01 2.35
CA SER A 297 10.24 -22.51 1.09
C SER A 297 9.42 -23.03 -0.11
N THR A 298 9.19 -24.35 -0.18
CA THR A 298 8.40 -24.99 -1.25
C THR A 298 6.95 -24.47 -1.25
N GLU A 299 6.32 -24.39 -0.08
CA GLU A 299 4.94 -23.91 0.01
C GLU A 299 4.81 -22.45 -0.43
N TYR A 300 5.72 -21.57 -0.02
CA TYR A 300 5.68 -20.14 -0.38
C TYR A 300 5.98 -19.91 -1.87
N VAL A 301 6.87 -20.70 -2.49
CA VAL A 301 7.05 -20.72 -3.95
C VAL A 301 5.77 -21.11 -4.64
N ARG A 302 5.10 -22.20 -4.19
CA ARG A 302 3.84 -22.66 -4.77
C ARG A 302 2.75 -21.59 -4.68
N GLN A 303 2.59 -20.93 -3.55
CA GLN A 303 1.64 -19.83 -3.35
C GLN A 303 1.97 -18.62 -4.25
N SER A 304 3.25 -18.27 -4.36
CA SER A 304 3.72 -17.19 -5.21
C SER A 304 3.41 -17.47 -6.69
N LEU A 305 3.69 -18.70 -7.17
CA LEU A 305 3.37 -19.12 -8.54
C LEU A 305 1.86 -19.11 -8.82
N GLN A 306 1.05 -19.57 -7.87
CA GLN A 306 -0.41 -19.50 -8.00
C GLN A 306 -0.90 -18.05 -8.10
N ASN A 307 -0.34 -17.14 -7.31
CA ASN A 307 -0.66 -15.72 -7.39
C ASN A 307 -0.29 -15.14 -8.76
N ALA A 308 0.94 -15.39 -9.23
CA ALA A 308 1.42 -14.89 -10.53
C ALA A 308 0.55 -15.40 -11.69
N ASN A 309 0.26 -16.70 -11.73
CA ASN A 309 -0.58 -17.31 -12.76
C ASN A 309 -2.01 -16.75 -12.74
N PHE A 310 -2.59 -16.56 -11.56
CA PHE A 310 -3.94 -16.00 -11.43
C PHE A 310 -3.98 -14.53 -11.82
N TYR A 311 -2.97 -13.75 -11.46
CA TYR A 311 -2.88 -12.35 -11.84
C TYR A 311 -2.76 -12.19 -13.36
N GLY A 312 -2.11 -13.14 -14.04
CA GLY A 312 -1.81 -13.06 -15.48
C GLY A 312 -0.49 -12.35 -15.76
N ALA A 313 0.48 -12.42 -14.81
CA ALA A 313 1.84 -11.92 -15.05
C ALA A 313 2.48 -12.66 -16.22
N ARG A 314 3.18 -11.93 -17.10
CA ARG A 314 3.77 -12.41 -18.36
C ARG A 314 5.28 -12.28 -18.37
#